data_b26a504ac95577effcff9e67fb3015eb
#
_entry.id   b26a504ac95577effcff9e67fb3015eb
#
_cell.length_a   1.000
_cell.length_b   1.000
_cell.length_c   1.000
_cell.angle_alpha   90.00
_cell.angle_beta   90.00
_cell.angle_gamma   90.00
#
_symmetry.space_group_name_H-M   'P 1'
#
loop_
_entity.id
_entity.type
_entity.pdbx_description
1 polymer ?
#
loop_
_entity_poly.entity_id
_entity_poly.type
_entity_poly.pdbx_seq_one_letter_code
_entity_poly.pdbx_strand_id
1 'polypeptide(L)'
;VASYRHLHAWTCTAAVATRPAHRWFGEYLPQRLLLGDFGARDAFIHAAQACIPHRRVLPEAVARIRTGPPPDGGVEILAVERASDAERLTYDLCVRDTAGTVCEVWEGLVLRVLAPLPASSEWGADLFAPYLERRVGELLGREVVAGVADGGERDARSRAALRRALGREARVEHRPDGRPHLVSAGDGDEGEHVSFAHGERHTLAVAGRGRVACDLQEVAARTADQWRGMLGGAGFGLAQLIGAELGEDPHRAATRVWSAMECVRKAGRPSNEPLVLDRAGPEGWAVLRSGGMGIVSGVVRLGGSSAPLAVAVLAASVEERTR
;
A
#
# COMPACT_ATOMS: atom_id res chain seq x y z
N VAL A 1 -1.66 13.64 -14.35
CA VAL A 1 -2.24 13.59 -13.00
C VAL A 1 -1.64 14.72 -12.19
N ALA A 2 -2.46 15.52 -11.53
CA ALA A 2 -2.02 16.65 -10.70
C ALA A 2 -1.81 16.22 -9.24
N SER A 3 -2.73 15.43 -8.70
CA SER A 3 -2.68 14.94 -7.33
C SER A 3 -3.58 13.74 -7.12
N TYR A 4 -3.33 12.99 -6.05
CA TYR A 4 -4.23 11.96 -5.54
C TYR A 4 -4.86 12.44 -4.23
N ARG A 5 -6.18 12.28 -4.08
CA ARG A 5 -6.88 12.44 -2.80
C ARG A 5 -6.85 11.16 -2.00
N HIS A 6 -7.08 10.03 -2.69
CA HIS A 6 -6.99 8.69 -2.16
C HIS A 6 -6.18 7.85 -3.12
N LEU A 7 -5.26 7.06 -2.61
CA LEU A 7 -4.45 6.15 -3.40
C LEU A 7 -4.22 4.87 -2.60
N HIS A 8 -4.90 3.81 -2.99
CA HIS A 8 -4.83 2.48 -2.40
C HIS A 8 -4.55 1.42 -3.48
N ALA A 9 -4.31 0.19 -3.05
CA ALA A 9 -3.99 -0.92 -3.94
C ALA A 9 -5.07 -1.21 -5.00
N TRP A 10 -6.35 -1.01 -4.67
CA TRP A 10 -7.48 -1.38 -5.54
C TRP A 10 -8.33 -0.19 -5.98
N THR A 11 -8.06 0.99 -5.46
CA THR A 11 -8.86 2.18 -5.79
C THR A 11 -8.04 3.45 -5.63
N CYS A 12 -8.30 4.42 -6.51
CA CYS A 12 -7.77 5.77 -6.33
C CYS A 12 -8.77 6.83 -6.74
N THR A 13 -8.64 8.00 -6.13
CA THR A 13 -9.27 9.24 -6.57
C THR A 13 -8.18 10.24 -6.91
N ALA A 14 -8.11 10.65 -8.17
CA ALA A 14 -7.07 11.54 -8.69
C ALA A 14 -7.65 12.76 -9.39
N ALA A 15 -7.01 13.90 -9.21
CA ALA A 15 -7.28 15.10 -10.00
C ALA A 15 -6.39 15.12 -11.24
N VAL A 16 -6.97 15.37 -12.40
CA VAL A 16 -6.27 15.53 -13.66
C VAL A 16 -6.55 16.93 -14.22
N ALA A 17 -5.48 17.67 -14.48
CA ALA A 17 -5.59 18.94 -15.17
C ALA A 17 -5.83 18.67 -16.66
N THR A 18 -6.94 19.16 -17.19
CA THR A 18 -7.18 19.18 -18.63
C THR A 18 -6.56 20.43 -19.24
N ARG A 19 -6.10 20.32 -20.48
CA ARG A 19 -5.55 21.45 -21.22
C ARG A 19 -6.55 21.85 -22.32
N PRO A 20 -7.41 22.84 -22.09
CA PRO A 20 -8.50 23.17 -23.02
C PRO A 20 -8.05 23.71 -24.38
N ALA A 21 -6.80 24.07 -24.52
CA ALA A 21 -6.29 24.74 -25.72
C ALA A 21 -5.24 23.92 -26.50
N HIS A 22 -5.18 22.60 -26.34
CA HIS A 22 -4.19 21.80 -27.07
C HIS A 22 -4.63 21.64 -28.54
N ARG A 23 -3.83 22.20 -29.46
CA ARG A 23 -4.09 22.07 -30.89
C ARG A 23 -3.46 20.77 -31.42
N TRP A 24 -4.23 19.70 -31.43
CA TRP A 24 -3.77 18.38 -31.84
C TRP A 24 -3.46 18.26 -33.35
N PHE A 25 -4.19 19.05 -34.15
CA PHE A 25 -4.17 18.89 -35.61
C PHE A 25 -3.60 20.13 -36.35
N GLY A 26 -2.86 20.96 -35.65
CA GLY A 26 -2.35 22.24 -36.23
C GLY A 26 -3.47 23.24 -36.49
N GLU A 27 -3.19 24.22 -37.34
CA GLU A 27 -4.14 25.32 -37.60
C GLU A 27 -5.14 25.02 -38.74
N TYR A 28 -4.89 23.97 -39.51
CA TYR A 28 -5.65 23.68 -40.75
C TYR A 28 -6.88 22.78 -40.51
N LEU A 29 -6.94 22.05 -39.43
CA LEU A 29 -8.00 21.12 -39.16
C LEU A 29 -8.90 21.58 -38.02
N PRO A 30 -10.19 21.20 -38.05
CA PRO A 30 -11.07 21.45 -36.91
C PRO A 30 -10.51 20.83 -35.62
N GLN A 31 -10.49 21.60 -34.54
CA GLN A 31 -9.97 21.16 -33.24
C GLN A 31 -11.03 20.32 -32.46
N ARG A 32 -12.13 19.97 -33.10
CA ARG A 32 -13.19 19.18 -32.48
C ARG A 32 -12.77 17.70 -32.43
N LEU A 33 -12.56 17.17 -31.24
CA LEU A 33 -12.25 15.76 -30.98
C LEU A 33 -13.57 14.98 -30.88
N LEU A 34 -13.93 14.21 -31.93
CA LEU A 34 -15.19 13.45 -31.98
C LEU A 34 -15.30 12.36 -30.91
N LEU A 35 -14.17 11.76 -30.55
CA LEU A 35 -14.09 10.68 -29.55
C LEU A 35 -13.60 11.15 -28.18
N GLY A 36 -13.52 12.47 -27.96
CA GLY A 36 -12.98 13.05 -26.72
C GLY A 36 -11.46 13.28 -26.75
N ASP A 37 -10.91 13.84 -25.68
CA ASP A 37 -9.49 14.16 -25.56
C ASP A 37 -8.68 12.92 -25.21
N PHE A 38 -7.90 12.41 -26.17
CA PHE A 38 -7.07 11.23 -25.97
C PHE A 38 -5.90 11.47 -25.02
N GLY A 39 -5.38 12.70 -24.91
CA GLY A 39 -4.35 13.02 -23.93
C GLY A 39 -4.89 13.02 -22.49
N ALA A 40 -6.13 13.51 -22.30
CA ALA A 40 -6.79 13.38 -21.01
C ALA A 40 -7.06 11.90 -20.67
N ARG A 41 -7.51 11.11 -21.64
CA ARG A 41 -7.76 9.68 -21.45
C ARG A 41 -6.51 8.87 -21.11
N ASP A 42 -5.38 9.21 -21.72
CA ASP A 42 -4.09 8.61 -21.33
C ASP A 42 -3.75 8.93 -19.87
N ALA A 43 -3.99 10.17 -19.43
CA ALA A 43 -3.80 10.52 -18.01
C ALA A 43 -4.77 9.79 -17.07
N PHE A 44 -5.97 9.40 -17.53
CA PHE A 44 -6.91 8.59 -16.75
C PHE A 44 -6.36 7.18 -16.51
N ILE A 45 -5.78 6.58 -17.54
CA ILE A 45 -5.11 5.26 -17.43
C ILE A 45 -3.93 5.36 -16.48
N HIS A 46 -3.11 6.39 -16.61
CA HIS A 46 -1.97 6.60 -15.71
C HIS A 46 -2.39 6.81 -14.24
N ALA A 47 -3.56 7.42 -13.99
CA ALA A 47 -4.09 7.55 -12.64
C ALA A 47 -4.35 6.17 -12.01
N ALA A 48 -4.97 5.24 -12.74
CA ALA A 48 -5.21 3.88 -12.26
C ALA A 48 -3.92 3.07 -12.06
N GLN A 49 -2.87 3.31 -12.87
CA GLN A 49 -1.59 2.61 -12.75
C GLN A 49 -0.89 2.83 -11.41
N ALA A 50 -1.12 3.96 -10.73
CA ALA A 50 -0.53 4.21 -9.40
C ALA A 50 -1.03 3.23 -8.33
N CYS A 51 -2.17 2.56 -8.52
CA CYS A 51 -2.63 1.47 -7.66
C CYS A 51 -1.77 0.20 -7.79
N ILE A 52 -0.91 0.11 -8.83
CA ILE A 52 -0.10 -1.07 -9.17
C ILE A 52 1.37 -0.64 -9.37
N PRO A 53 1.97 0.06 -8.41
CA PRO A 53 3.25 0.73 -8.66
C PRO A 53 4.44 -0.22 -8.84
N HIS A 54 4.30 -1.51 -8.52
CA HIS A 54 5.33 -2.53 -8.61
C HIS A 54 5.31 -3.33 -9.92
N ARG A 55 4.36 -3.06 -10.82
CA ARG A 55 4.24 -3.75 -12.11
C ARG A 55 4.25 -2.74 -13.25
N ARG A 56 4.93 -3.09 -14.32
CA ARG A 56 4.79 -2.37 -15.57
C ARG A 56 3.58 -2.93 -16.30
N VAL A 57 2.60 -2.06 -16.56
CA VAL A 57 1.36 -2.45 -17.24
C VAL A 57 1.10 -1.58 -18.46
N LEU A 58 0.39 -2.12 -19.45
CA LEU A 58 -0.12 -1.37 -20.60
C LEU A 58 -1.62 -1.63 -20.77
N PRO A 59 -2.39 -0.63 -21.26
CA PRO A 59 -3.77 -0.84 -21.62
C PRO A 59 -3.88 -1.83 -22.78
N GLU A 60 -4.71 -2.85 -22.63
CA GLU A 60 -4.97 -3.89 -23.64
C GLU A 60 -6.34 -3.70 -24.29
N ALA A 61 -7.36 -3.40 -23.50
CA ALA A 61 -8.73 -3.28 -23.95
C ALA A 61 -9.58 -2.45 -22.98
N VAL A 62 -10.72 -2.00 -23.46
CA VAL A 62 -11.81 -1.47 -22.64
C VAL A 62 -13.12 -2.01 -23.18
N ALA A 63 -13.97 -2.54 -22.30
CA ALA A 63 -15.24 -3.14 -22.73
C ALA A 63 -16.23 -2.08 -23.22
N ARG A 64 -16.32 -0.95 -22.52
CA ARG A 64 -17.24 0.13 -22.87
C ARG A 64 -16.75 1.47 -22.35
N ILE A 65 -16.88 2.51 -23.16
CA ILE A 65 -16.75 3.92 -22.75
C ILE A 65 -18.08 4.61 -23.03
N ARG A 66 -18.67 5.20 -22.01
CA ARG A 66 -19.82 6.10 -22.13
C ARG A 66 -19.35 7.54 -21.93
N THR A 67 -19.64 8.41 -22.88
CA THR A 67 -19.30 9.82 -22.83
C THR A 67 -20.54 10.65 -22.52
N GLY A 68 -20.40 11.56 -21.57
CA GLY A 68 -21.37 12.57 -21.24
C GLY A 68 -20.98 13.96 -21.80
N PRO A 69 -21.39 15.04 -21.14
CA PRO A 69 -20.97 16.38 -21.51
C PRO A 69 -19.46 16.53 -21.35
N PRO A 70 -18.81 17.35 -22.20
CA PRO A 70 -17.39 17.64 -22.08
C PRO A 70 -17.14 18.33 -20.74
N PRO A 71 -16.01 18.02 -20.05
CA PRO A 71 -15.71 18.67 -18.79
C PRO A 71 -15.38 20.15 -18.98
N ASP A 72 -15.84 20.98 -18.06
CA ASP A 72 -15.43 22.39 -17.94
C ASP A 72 -14.27 22.49 -16.93
N GLY A 73 -13.04 22.52 -17.45
CA GLY A 73 -11.83 22.57 -16.65
C GLY A 73 -11.26 21.21 -16.23
N GLY A 74 -10.64 21.16 -15.05
CA GLY A 74 -10.05 19.94 -14.51
C GLY A 74 -11.09 18.86 -14.19
N VAL A 75 -10.65 17.61 -14.13
CA VAL A 75 -11.52 16.47 -13.78
C VAL A 75 -10.99 15.70 -12.58
N GLU A 76 -11.90 15.06 -11.89
CA GLU A 76 -11.61 14.05 -10.88
C GLU A 76 -11.95 12.66 -11.41
N ILE A 77 -11.06 11.71 -11.19
CA ILE A 77 -11.19 10.33 -11.61
C ILE A 77 -11.29 9.47 -10.38
N LEU A 78 -12.32 8.63 -10.35
CA LEU A 78 -12.38 7.47 -9.46
C LEU A 78 -12.06 6.23 -10.29
N ALA A 79 -10.99 5.52 -9.93
CA ALA A 79 -10.66 4.21 -10.49
C ALA A 79 -10.90 3.13 -9.43
N VAL A 80 -11.55 2.03 -9.82
CA VAL A 80 -11.83 0.89 -8.94
C VAL A 80 -11.48 -0.40 -9.66
N GLU A 81 -10.63 -1.22 -9.05
CA GLU A 81 -10.30 -2.55 -9.55
C GLU A 81 -11.50 -3.49 -9.38
N ARG A 82 -11.83 -4.21 -10.46
CA ARG A 82 -12.92 -5.19 -10.49
C ARG A 82 -12.40 -6.62 -10.36
N ALA A 83 -11.25 -6.88 -10.95
CA ALA A 83 -10.61 -8.18 -10.93
C ALA A 83 -9.12 -8.05 -11.22
N SER A 84 -8.33 -8.98 -10.71
CA SER A 84 -6.92 -9.10 -11.05
C SER A 84 -6.45 -10.54 -11.02
N ASP A 85 -5.50 -10.84 -11.89
CA ASP A 85 -4.72 -12.07 -11.88
C ASP A 85 -3.23 -11.77 -12.14
N ALA A 86 -2.43 -12.79 -12.40
CA ALA A 86 -0.99 -12.62 -12.62
C ALA A 86 -0.67 -11.79 -13.89
N GLU A 87 -1.55 -11.81 -14.90
CA GLU A 87 -1.31 -11.22 -16.21
C GLU A 87 -2.14 -9.96 -16.47
N ARG A 88 -3.30 -9.82 -15.84
CA ARG A 88 -4.28 -8.76 -16.14
C ARG A 88 -4.90 -8.18 -14.89
N LEU A 89 -5.20 -6.89 -14.98
CA LEU A 89 -5.97 -6.15 -13.99
C LEU A 89 -7.10 -5.43 -14.71
N THR A 90 -8.30 -5.49 -14.18
CA THR A 90 -9.50 -4.89 -14.79
C THR A 90 -10.02 -3.79 -13.88
N TYR A 91 -10.16 -2.58 -14.42
CA TYR A 91 -10.64 -1.40 -13.72
C TYR A 91 -11.92 -0.85 -14.34
N ASP A 92 -12.77 -0.26 -13.49
CA ASP A 92 -13.77 0.71 -13.92
C ASP A 92 -13.31 2.12 -13.55
N LEU A 93 -13.58 3.09 -14.43
CA LEU A 93 -13.26 4.51 -14.19
C LEU A 93 -14.54 5.34 -14.25
N CYS A 94 -14.66 6.28 -13.33
CA CYS A 94 -15.69 7.33 -13.36
C CYS A 94 -14.98 8.70 -13.36
N VAL A 95 -15.21 9.47 -14.41
CA VAL A 95 -14.61 10.80 -14.59
C VAL A 95 -15.68 11.85 -14.36
N ARG A 96 -15.41 12.81 -13.47
CA ARG A 96 -16.30 13.90 -13.11
C ARG A 96 -15.60 15.24 -13.30
N ASP A 97 -16.35 16.25 -13.68
CA ASP A 97 -15.87 17.63 -13.66
C ASP A 97 -15.83 18.21 -12.23
N THR A 98 -15.40 19.45 -12.09
CA THR A 98 -15.32 20.18 -10.82
C THR A 98 -16.69 20.43 -10.18
N ALA A 99 -17.77 20.38 -10.94
CA ALA A 99 -19.15 20.49 -10.47
C ALA A 99 -19.75 19.12 -10.04
N GLY A 100 -19.00 18.03 -10.24
CA GLY A 100 -19.43 16.66 -9.92
C GLY A 100 -20.21 15.99 -11.05
N THR A 101 -20.35 16.64 -12.23
CA THR A 101 -21.04 16.05 -13.39
C THR A 101 -20.22 14.91 -13.96
N VAL A 102 -20.85 13.77 -14.23
CA VAL A 102 -20.19 12.63 -14.85
C VAL A 102 -19.95 12.90 -16.33
N CYS A 103 -18.68 13.00 -16.72
CA CYS A 103 -18.23 13.24 -18.07
C CYS A 103 -17.93 11.98 -18.86
N GLU A 104 -17.32 10.98 -18.20
CA GLU A 104 -17.05 9.67 -18.80
C GLU A 104 -17.21 8.55 -17.76
N VAL A 105 -17.63 7.39 -18.23
CA VAL A 105 -17.63 6.14 -17.48
C VAL A 105 -16.99 5.07 -18.34
N TRP A 106 -15.94 4.43 -17.82
CA TRP A 106 -15.26 3.32 -18.47
C TRP A 106 -15.55 2.05 -17.70
N GLU A 107 -16.00 1.04 -18.41
CA GLU A 107 -16.30 -0.28 -17.88
C GLU A 107 -15.28 -1.27 -18.45
N GLY A 108 -14.59 -1.99 -17.57
CA GLY A 108 -13.70 -3.07 -17.95
C GLY A 108 -12.44 -2.60 -18.70
N LEU A 109 -11.74 -1.57 -18.21
CA LEU A 109 -10.40 -1.25 -18.69
C LEU A 109 -9.45 -2.35 -18.24
N VAL A 110 -8.91 -3.11 -19.19
CA VAL A 110 -7.93 -4.17 -18.96
C VAL A 110 -6.53 -3.62 -19.11
N LEU A 111 -5.74 -3.75 -18.05
CA LEU A 111 -4.31 -3.47 -18.03
C LEU A 111 -3.54 -4.79 -18.03
N ARG A 112 -2.73 -5.04 -19.05
CA ARG A 112 -1.89 -6.24 -19.15
C ARG A 112 -0.55 -6.01 -18.46
N VAL A 113 -0.16 -6.95 -17.59
CA VAL A 113 1.14 -6.96 -16.92
C VAL A 113 2.22 -7.36 -17.91
N LEU A 114 3.26 -6.55 -18.04
CA LEU A 114 4.42 -6.82 -18.89
C LEU A 114 5.58 -7.42 -18.12
N ALA A 115 5.85 -6.84 -16.95
CA ALA A 115 6.96 -7.25 -16.10
C ALA A 115 6.80 -6.66 -14.69
N PRO A 116 7.37 -7.29 -13.65
CA PRO A 116 7.56 -6.63 -12.36
C PRO A 116 8.58 -5.48 -12.52
N LEU A 117 8.49 -4.48 -11.66
CA LEU A 117 9.56 -3.52 -11.50
C LEU A 117 10.72 -4.14 -10.70
N PRO A 118 11.97 -3.67 -10.92
CA PRO A 118 13.12 -4.17 -10.16
C PRO A 118 12.90 -4.05 -8.65
N ALA A 119 13.24 -5.09 -7.89
CA ALA A 119 13.15 -5.12 -6.43
C ALA A 119 14.06 -4.07 -5.74
N SER A 120 15.06 -3.54 -6.47
CA SER A 120 15.96 -2.48 -6.01
C SER A 120 15.39 -1.06 -6.14
N SER A 121 14.15 -0.91 -6.60
CA SER A 121 13.52 0.40 -6.76
C SER A 121 13.39 1.11 -5.42
N GLU A 122 13.75 2.39 -5.40
CA GLU A 122 13.47 3.27 -4.27
C GLU A 122 12.01 3.73 -4.37
N TRP A 123 11.27 3.58 -3.27
CA TRP A 123 9.85 3.91 -3.21
C TRP A 123 9.62 5.30 -2.68
N GLY A 124 8.87 6.11 -3.41
CA GLY A 124 8.23 7.29 -2.81
C GLY A 124 7.19 6.85 -1.77
N ALA A 125 7.07 7.60 -0.68
CA ALA A 125 6.15 7.28 0.42
C ALA A 125 4.71 7.03 -0.07
N ASP A 126 4.24 7.83 -1.02
CA ASP A 126 2.86 7.76 -1.55
C ASP A 126 2.61 6.49 -2.39
N LEU A 127 3.63 5.96 -3.09
CA LEU A 127 3.51 4.74 -3.90
C LEU A 127 3.82 3.47 -3.09
N PHE A 128 4.54 3.60 -1.99
CA PHE A 128 4.84 2.46 -1.15
C PHE A 128 3.59 1.94 -0.42
N ALA A 129 2.68 2.81 -0.01
CA ALA A 129 1.44 2.42 0.66
C ALA A 129 0.59 1.44 -0.19
N PRO A 130 0.16 1.76 -1.42
CA PRO A 130 -0.60 0.83 -2.26
C PRO A 130 0.20 -0.43 -2.62
N TYR A 131 1.52 -0.35 -2.75
CA TYR A 131 2.36 -1.53 -2.92
C TYR A 131 2.28 -2.47 -1.72
N LEU A 132 2.42 -1.94 -0.50
CA LEU A 132 2.34 -2.72 0.74
C LEU A 132 0.96 -3.36 0.92
N GLU A 133 -0.12 -2.60 0.70
CA GLU A 133 -1.49 -3.11 0.75
C GLU A 133 -1.67 -4.31 -0.19
N ARG A 134 -1.21 -4.17 -1.44
CA ARG A 134 -1.29 -5.24 -2.44
C ARG A 134 -0.50 -6.48 -2.01
N ARG A 135 0.70 -6.29 -1.45
CA ARG A 135 1.48 -7.43 -0.92
C ARG A 135 0.78 -8.15 0.22
N VAL A 136 0.16 -7.41 1.13
CA VAL A 136 -0.65 -8.01 2.20
C VAL A 136 -1.84 -8.76 1.62
N GLY A 137 -2.56 -8.17 0.66
CA GLY A 137 -3.69 -8.81 -0.02
C GLY A 137 -3.30 -10.08 -0.77
N GLU A 138 -2.27 -10.02 -1.61
CA GLU A 138 -1.79 -11.15 -2.42
C GLU A 138 -1.21 -12.31 -1.56
N LEU A 139 -0.54 -11.98 -0.45
CA LEU A 139 0.18 -12.96 0.35
C LEU A 139 -0.64 -13.54 1.52
N LEU A 140 -1.55 -12.76 2.10
CA LEU A 140 -2.36 -13.20 3.23
C LEU A 140 -3.84 -13.38 2.88
N GLY A 141 -4.32 -12.90 1.74
CA GLY A 141 -5.75 -12.84 1.41
C GLY A 141 -6.50 -11.90 2.35
N ARG A 142 -5.86 -10.82 2.80
CA ARG A 142 -6.41 -9.85 3.77
C ARG A 142 -6.30 -8.44 3.23
N GLU A 143 -7.36 -7.69 3.37
CA GLU A 143 -7.35 -6.27 3.02
C GLU A 143 -6.92 -5.43 4.21
N VAL A 144 -5.95 -4.57 3.98
CA VAL A 144 -5.53 -3.51 4.89
C VAL A 144 -5.42 -2.22 4.10
N VAL A 145 -5.53 -1.10 4.77
CA VAL A 145 -5.19 0.21 4.21
C VAL A 145 -3.94 0.73 4.90
N ALA A 146 -3.04 1.32 4.13
CA ALA A 146 -1.77 1.81 4.61
C ALA A 146 -1.56 3.28 4.24
N GLY A 147 -0.79 3.97 5.05
CA GLY A 147 -0.34 5.32 4.74
C GLY A 147 1.06 5.54 5.29
N VAL A 148 1.90 6.20 4.50
CA VAL A 148 3.27 6.53 4.89
C VAL A 148 3.43 8.03 4.86
N ALA A 149 4.01 8.59 5.91
CA ALA A 149 4.38 9.99 5.98
C ALA A 149 5.87 10.13 6.31
N ASP A 150 6.51 11.13 5.75
CA ASP A 150 7.94 11.41 5.90
C ASP A 150 8.17 12.85 6.36
N GLY A 151 9.31 13.08 7.00
CA GLY A 151 9.74 14.40 7.49
C GLY A 151 8.89 14.97 8.64
N GLY A 152 9.38 16.04 9.26
CA GLY A 152 8.68 16.72 10.33
C GLY A 152 8.63 15.94 11.66
N GLU A 153 7.81 16.41 12.59
CA GLU A 153 7.67 15.82 13.91
C GLU A 153 6.86 14.51 13.88
N ARG A 154 7.16 13.63 14.85
CA ARG A 154 6.56 12.28 14.93
C ARG A 154 5.04 12.30 14.99
N ASP A 155 4.45 13.18 15.81
CA ASP A 155 2.99 13.24 15.95
C ASP A 155 2.30 13.76 14.68
N ALA A 156 2.92 14.73 14.02
CA ALA A 156 2.43 15.23 12.73
C ALA A 156 2.51 14.15 11.66
N ARG A 157 3.61 13.38 11.60
CA ARG A 157 3.74 12.22 10.71
C ARG A 157 2.69 11.16 10.99
N SER A 158 2.42 10.87 12.27
CA SER A 158 1.41 9.87 12.65
C SER A 158 0.02 10.24 12.15
N ARG A 159 -0.38 11.51 12.35
CA ARG A 159 -1.65 12.02 11.83
C ARG A 159 -1.71 11.99 10.30
N ALA A 160 -0.62 12.41 9.64
CA ALA A 160 -0.55 12.41 8.18
C ALA A 160 -0.61 10.98 7.60
N ALA A 161 0.14 10.03 8.17
CA ALA A 161 0.11 8.64 7.77
C ALA A 161 -1.28 8.01 7.95
N LEU A 162 -1.92 8.27 9.09
CA LEU A 162 -3.27 7.77 9.36
C LEU A 162 -4.31 8.37 8.40
N ARG A 163 -4.25 9.68 8.15
CA ARG A 163 -5.14 10.34 7.18
C ARG A 163 -4.97 9.76 5.78
N ARG A 164 -3.74 9.46 5.36
CA ARG A 164 -3.48 8.80 4.07
C ARG A 164 -4.06 7.38 4.04
N ALA A 165 -3.90 6.62 5.13
CA ALA A 165 -4.46 5.26 5.23
C ALA A 165 -5.99 5.26 5.20
N LEU A 166 -6.65 6.15 5.93
CA LEU A 166 -8.10 6.15 6.06
C LEU A 166 -8.83 7.02 5.03
N GLY A 167 -8.10 7.90 4.34
CA GLY A 167 -8.69 8.90 3.45
C GLY A 167 -9.51 9.99 4.15
N ARG A 168 -9.47 10.02 5.49
CA ARG A 168 -10.20 10.96 6.35
C ARG A 168 -9.39 11.30 7.59
N GLU A 169 -9.70 12.40 8.23
CA GLU A 169 -9.19 12.70 9.56
C GLU A 169 -9.80 11.71 10.57
N ALA A 170 -8.98 11.22 11.48
CA ALA A 170 -9.41 10.33 12.55
C ALA A 170 -8.66 10.64 13.84
N ARG A 171 -9.36 10.52 14.97
CA ARG A 171 -8.78 10.66 16.29
C ARG A 171 -8.34 9.29 16.80
N VAL A 172 -7.15 9.23 17.36
CA VAL A 172 -6.58 8.03 17.98
C VAL A 172 -6.45 8.27 19.48
N GLU A 173 -6.91 7.31 20.24
CA GLU A 173 -6.66 7.21 21.68
C GLU A 173 -5.87 5.95 21.97
N HIS A 174 -5.19 5.92 23.12
CA HIS A 174 -4.45 4.74 23.55
C HIS A 174 -5.22 4.01 24.65
N ARG A 175 -5.36 2.71 24.48
CA ARG A 175 -5.91 1.82 25.51
C ARG A 175 -4.96 1.75 26.71
N PRO A 176 -5.41 1.26 27.88
CA PRO A 176 -4.54 1.06 29.03
C PRO A 176 -3.30 0.19 28.78
N ASP A 177 -3.37 -0.69 27.78
CA ASP A 177 -2.24 -1.53 27.34
C ASP A 177 -1.30 -0.83 26.34
N GLY A 178 -1.53 0.47 26.08
CA GLY A 178 -0.74 1.30 25.16
C GLY A 178 -1.08 1.14 23.68
N ARG A 179 -2.03 0.25 23.31
CA ARG A 179 -2.43 0.07 21.90
C ARG A 179 -3.30 1.21 21.41
N PRO A 180 -3.01 1.73 20.19
CA PRO A 180 -3.84 2.76 19.59
C PRO A 180 -5.21 2.16 19.19
N HIS A 181 -6.27 2.95 19.31
CA HIS A 181 -7.58 2.66 18.76
C HIS A 181 -8.20 3.91 18.17
N LEU A 182 -9.02 3.73 17.14
CA LEU A 182 -9.76 4.81 16.52
C LEU A 182 -10.95 5.20 17.40
N VAL A 183 -11.12 6.49 17.61
CA VAL A 183 -12.31 7.04 18.26
C VAL A 183 -13.37 7.24 17.18
N SER A 184 -14.37 6.38 17.17
CA SER A 184 -15.48 6.49 16.21
C SER A 184 -16.30 7.75 16.43
N ALA A 185 -16.59 8.46 15.35
CA ALA A 185 -17.55 9.56 15.36
C ALA A 185 -19.02 9.09 15.18
N GLY A 186 -19.28 7.77 15.16
CA GLY A 186 -20.61 7.16 14.97
C GLY A 186 -20.57 5.63 14.92
N ASP A 187 -21.74 5.01 14.92
CA ASP A 187 -21.97 3.55 15.05
C ASP A 187 -21.41 2.63 13.94
N GLY A 188 -20.63 3.15 12.99
CA GLY A 188 -20.17 2.40 11.81
C GLY A 188 -18.75 1.84 11.87
N ASP A 189 -17.92 2.23 12.84
CA ASP A 189 -16.47 1.91 12.90
C ASP A 189 -16.14 0.77 13.88
N GLU A 190 -17.12 0.02 14.35
CA GLU A 190 -16.86 -1.12 15.24
C GLU A 190 -16.06 -2.21 14.51
N GLY A 191 -14.80 -2.36 14.92
CA GLY A 191 -13.92 -3.42 14.44
C GLY A 191 -12.74 -2.96 13.58
N GLU A 192 -12.59 -1.66 13.30
CA GLU A 192 -11.39 -1.15 12.64
C GLU A 192 -10.23 -0.99 13.64
N HIS A 193 -9.14 -1.66 13.38
CA HIS A 193 -7.91 -1.62 14.17
C HIS A 193 -6.85 -0.81 13.45
N VAL A 194 -6.01 -0.11 14.21
CA VAL A 194 -4.91 0.68 13.68
C VAL A 194 -3.61 0.32 14.38
N SER A 195 -2.50 0.39 13.65
CA SER A 195 -1.15 0.23 14.17
C SER A 195 -0.21 1.23 13.52
N PHE A 196 0.79 1.68 14.29
CA PHE A 196 1.83 2.58 13.81
C PHE A 196 3.21 1.98 13.96
N ALA A 197 4.08 2.30 12.99
CA ALA A 197 5.51 2.08 13.08
C ALA A 197 6.25 3.38 12.79
N HIS A 198 7.23 3.69 13.62
CA HIS A 198 7.98 4.94 13.56
C HIS A 198 9.45 4.63 13.30
N GLY A 199 9.93 4.94 12.11
CA GLY A 199 11.34 5.05 11.81
C GLY A 199 11.88 6.45 12.11
N GLU A 200 13.15 6.66 11.85
CA GLU A 200 13.79 7.96 12.04
C GLU A 200 13.07 9.05 11.21
N ARG A 201 12.89 8.81 9.93
CA ARG A 201 12.28 9.75 8.98
C ARG A 201 10.83 9.44 8.63
N HIS A 202 10.44 8.16 8.61
CA HIS A 202 9.15 7.71 8.13
C HIS A 202 8.25 7.24 9.27
N THR A 203 6.95 7.42 9.10
CA THR A 203 5.92 6.79 9.91
C THR A 203 4.98 6.02 8.98
N LEU A 204 4.80 4.74 9.27
CA LEU A 204 3.82 3.86 8.64
C LEU A 204 2.61 3.75 9.55
N ALA A 205 1.41 3.96 9.01
CA ALA A 205 0.14 3.60 9.63
C ALA A 205 -0.51 2.48 8.81
N VAL A 206 -1.05 1.48 9.48
CA VAL A 206 -1.85 0.42 8.86
C VAL A 206 -3.16 0.29 9.61
N ALA A 207 -4.27 0.26 8.88
CA ALA A 207 -5.59 0.01 9.44
C ALA A 207 -6.30 -1.12 8.69
N GLY A 208 -7.25 -1.78 9.35
CA GLY A 208 -8.00 -2.86 8.75
C GLY A 208 -9.02 -3.46 9.69
N ARG A 209 -9.93 -4.26 9.13
CA ARG A 209 -10.90 -5.02 9.90
C ARG A 209 -10.21 -6.22 10.54
N GLY A 210 -10.37 -6.38 11.85
CA GLY A 210 -9.68 -7.38 12.61
C GLY A 210 -8.32 -6.88 13.13
N ARG A 211 -7.54 -7.76 13.73
CA ARG A 211 -6.28 -7.39 14.38
C ARG A 211 -5.20 -7.10 13.34
N VAL A 212 -4.67 -5.89 13.37
CA VAL A 212 -3.53 -5.48 12.55
C VAL A 212 -2.38 -4.99 13.42
N ALA A 213 -1.16 -5.21 12.96
CA ALA A 213 0.05 -4.59 13.53
C ALA A 213 1.05 -4.33 12.41
N CYS A 214 1.84 -3.29 12.54
CA CYS A 214 2.95 -3.02 11.61
C CYS A 214 4.22 -2.65 12.36
N ASP A 215 5.36 -2.92 11.73
CA ASP A 215 6.65 -2.47 12.19
C ASP A 215 7.54 -2.04 11.02
N LEU A 216 8.45 -1.11 11.28
CA LEU A 216 9.37 -0.51 10.32
C LEU A 216 10.71 -0.28 11.00
N GLN A 217 11.77 -0.99 10.56
CA GLN A 217 13.09 -0.94 11.19
C GLN A 217 14.18 -0.74 10.14
N GLU A 218 15.13 0.14 10.43
CA GLU A 218 16.33 0.24 9.60
C GLU A 218 17.20 -1.01 9.73
N VAL A 219 17.67 -1.51 8.59
CA VAL A 219 18.61 -2.61 8.56
C VAL A 219 19.96 -2.11 9.10
N ALA A 220 20.36 -2.63 10.24
CA ALA A 220 21.61 -2.26 10.90
C ALA A 220 22.54 -3.47 11.01
N ALA A 221 23.83 -3.25 10.75
CA ALA A 221 24.84 -4.25 10.97
C ALA A 221 25.05 -4.49 12.47
N ARG A 222 25.00 -5.76 12.90
CA ARG A 222 25.24 -6.22 14.27
C ARG A 222 26.01 -7.51 14.26
N THR A 223 26.69 -7.83 15.33
CA THR A 223 27.37 -9.13 15.48
C THR A 223 26.32 -10.27 15.62
N ALA A 224 26.71 -11.49 15.32
CA ALA A 224 25.86 -12.66 15.50
C ALA A 224 25.36 -12.82 16.94
N ASP A 225 26.21 -12.49 17.93
CA ASP A 225 25.85 -12.56 19.34
C ASP A 225 24.86 -11.47 19.75
N GLN A 226 24.99 -10.27 19.20
CA GLN A 226 23.99 -9.21 19.40
C GLN A 226 22.63 -9.62 18.81
N TRP A 227 22.61 -10.16 17.60
CA TRP A 227 21.38 -10.67 17.02
C TRP A 227 20.78 -11.84 17.82
N ARG A 228 21.62 -12.77 18.26
CA ARG A 228 21.15 -13.89 19.12
C ARG A 228 20.59 -13.39 20.44
N GLY A 229 21.21 -12.38 21.05
CA GLY A 229 20.69 -11.75 22.27
C GLY A 229 19.33 -11.06 22.08
N MET A 230 19.12 -10.41 20.92
CA MET A 230 17.86 -9.71 20.60
C MET A 230 16.73 -10.65 20.21
N LEU A 231 17.02 -11.64 19.36
CA LEU A 231 16.02 -12.52 18.75
C LEU A 231 15.77 -13.81 19.58
N GLY A 232 16.66 -14.13 20.52
CA GLY A 232 16.72 -15.44 21.15
C GLY A 232 17.19 -16.52 20.17
N GLY A 233 17.39 -17.75 20.67
CA GLY A 233 17.90 -18.86 19.84
C GLY A 233 16.96 -19.20 18.68
N ALA A 234 15.68 -19.30 18.94
CA ALA A 234 14.67 -19.64 17.92
C ALA A 234 14.55 -18.56 16.85
N GLY A 235 14.45 -17.28 17.23
CA GLY A 235 14.39 -16.16 16.29
C GLY A 235 15.66 -16.01 15.46
N PHE A 236 16.84 -16.26 16.06
CA PHE A 236 18.10 -16.24 15.33
C PHE A 236 18.18 -17.37 14.30
N GLY A 237 17.76 -18.60 14.66
CA GLY A 237 17.64 -19.72 13.73
C GLY A 237 16.67 -19.43 12.58
N LEU A 238 15.53 -18.79 12.87
CA LEU A 238 14.58 -18.34 11.85
C LEU A 238 15.21 -17.31 10.90
N ALA A 239 16.00 -16.38 11.43
CA ALA A 239 16.69 -15.39 10.58
C ALA A 239 17.70 -16.07 9.64
N GLN A 240 18.43 -17.08 10.11
CA GLN A 240 19.33 -17.86 9.26
C GLN A 240 18.58 -18.60 8.15
N LEU A 241 17.43 -19.21 8.48
CA LEU A 241 16.57 -19.88 7.50
C LEU A 241 16.07 -18.90 6.44
N ILE A 242 15.56 -17.75 6.84
CA ILE A 242 15.07 -16.71 5.90
C ILE A 242 16.21 -16.22 5.00
N GLY A 243 17.40 -15.98 5.58
CA GLY A 243 18.57 -15.58 4.80
C GLY A 243 18.95 -16.62 3.74
N ALA A 244 18.88 -17.91 4.06
CA ALA A 244 19.14 -18.99 3.12
C ALA A 244 18.06 -19.10 2.03
N GLU A 245 16.78 -19.08 2.41
CA GLU A 245 15.63 -19.24 1.50
C GLU A 245 15.50 -18.04 0.51
N LEU A 246 15.79 -16.83 0.96
CA LEU A 246 15.66 -15.62 0.13
C LEU A 246 17.00 -15.17 -0.49
N GLY A 247 18.11 -15.81 -0.15
CA GLY A 247 19.44 -15.41 -0.62
C GLY A 247 19.82 -14.00 -0.16
N GLU A 248 19.39 -13.59 1.05
CA GLU A 248 19.61 -12.24 1.54
C GLU A 248 20.66 -12.14 2.64
N ASP A 249 21.18 -10.93 2.79
CA ASP A 249 22.16 -10.59 3.83
C ASP A 249 21.63 -10.92 5.24
N PRO A 250 22.48 -11.49 6.14
CA PRO A 250 22.08 -11.88 7.49
C PRO A 250 21.46 -10.74 8.33
N HIS A 251 21.91 -9.49 8.11
CA HIS A 251 21.37 -8.35 8.86
C HIS A 251 19.95 -7.99 8.39
N ARG A 252 19.67 -8.15 7.10
CA ARG A 252 18.32 -8.00 6.55
C ARG A 252 17.40 -9.06 7.13
N ALA A 253 17.78 -10.32 7.07
CA ALA A 253 16.99 -11.43 7.61
C ALA A 253 16.73 -11.28 9.11
N ALA A 254 17.74 -10.90 9.89
CA ALA A 254 17.60 -10.68 11.33
C ALA A 254 16.68 -9.48 11.65
N THR A 255 16.80 -8.37 10.90
CA THR A 255 15.93 -7.20 11.08
C THR A 255 14.47 -7.53 10.75
N ARG A 256 14.21 -8.36 9.72
CA ARG A 256 12.86 -8.85 9.40
C ARG A 256 12.23 -9.62 10.57
N VAL A 257 12.99 -10.56 11.14
CA VAL A 257 12.50 -11.37 12.28
C VAL A 257 12.21 -10.46 13.45
N TRP A 258 13.07 -9.49 13.74
CA TRP A 258 12.82 -8.49 14.78
C TRP A 258 11.53 -7.71 14.52
N SER A 259 11.34 -7.16 13.32
CA SER A 259 10.12 -6.44 12.95
C SER A 259 8.86 -7.31 13.04
N ALA A 260 8.95 -8.58 12.67
CA ALA A 260 7.83 -9.52 12.80
C ALA A 260 7.51 -9.81 14.27
N MET A 261 8.52 -9.98 15.13
CA MET A 261 8.32 -10.15 16.58
C MET A 261 7.66 -8.90 17.20
N GLU A 262 8.07 -7.69 16.76
CA GLU A 262 7.42 -6.45 17.18
C GLU A 262 5.95 -6.37 16.75
N CYS A 263 5.60 -6.85 15.56
CA CYS A 263 4.21 -6.97 15.13
C CYS A 263 3.41 -7.92 16.05
N VAL A 264 3.96 -9.08 16.39
CA VAL A 264 3.33 -10.05 17.33
C VAL A 264 3.09 -9.38 18.68
N ARG A 265 4.09 -8.65 19.22
CA ARG A 265 3.99 -7.93 20.49
C ARG A 265 2.92 -6.83 20.41
N LYS A 266 2.92 -6.00 19.37
CA LYS A 266 1.91 -4.94 19.14
C LYS A 266 0.51 -5.50 18.98
N ALA A 267 0.39 -6.72 18.44
CA ALA A 267 -0.88 -7.45 18.36
C ALA A 267 -1.36 -8.00 19.73
N GLY A 268 -0.58 -7.79 20.80
CA GLY A 268 -0.94 -8.22 22.16
C GLY A 268 -0.83 -9.72 22.37
N ARG A 269 0.07 -10.38 21.65
CA ARG A 269 0.36 -11.82 21.85
C ARG A 269 1.57 -11.98 22.75
N PRO A 270 1.68 -13.10 23.46
CA PRO A 270 2.84 -13.40 24.28
C PRO A 270 4.13 -13.40 23.45
N SER A 271 5.20 -12.84 24.02
CA SER A 271 6.51 -12.75 23.35
C SER A 271 7.18 -14.10 23.09
N ASN A 272 6.72 -15.16 23.74
CA ASN A 272 7.20 -16.56 23.59
C ASN A 272 6.38 -17.35 22.54
N GLU A 273 5.40 -16.75 21.87
CA GLU A 273 4.68 -17.45 20.81
C GLU A 273 5.61 -17.71 19.63
N PRO A 274 5.66 -18.97 19.12
CA PRO A 274 6.57 -19.33 18.03
C PRO A 274 6.29 -18.51 16.77
N LEU A 275 7.35 -17.95 16.18
CA LEU A 275 7.33 -17.33 14.87
C LEU A 275 8.00 -18.28 13.88
N VAL A 276 7.34 -18.62 12.79
CA VAL A 276 7.83 -19.58 11.79
C VAL A 276 7.73 -18.98 10.38
N LEU A 277 8.64 -19.42 9.50
CA LEU A 277 8.53 -19.11 8.06
C LEU A 277 7.47 -20.04 7.45
N ASP A 278 6.41 -19.47 6.88
CA ASP A 278 5.39 -20.22 6.16
C ASP A 278 5.84 -20.45 4.71
N ARG A 279 6.27 -19.39 4.04
CA ARG A 279 6.82 -19.47 2.68
C ARG A 279 7.61 -18.23 2.28
N ALA A 280 8.52 -18.39 1.34
CA ALA A 280 9.07 -17.31 0.56
C ALA A 280 8.00 -16.77 -0.42
N GLY A 281 7.95 -15.45 -0.57
CA GLY A 281 7.08 -14.76 -1.52
C GLY A 281 7.85 -14.15 -2.68
N PRO A 282 7.17 -13.56 -3.67
CA PRO A 282 7.80 -12.89 -4.79
C PRO A 282 8.60 -11.65 -4.35
N GLU A 283 9.60 -11.28 -5.14
CA GLU A 283 10.36 -10.02 -4.99
C GLU A 283 11.01 -9.87 -3.60
N GLY A 284 11.42 -10.98 -2.97
CA GLY A 284 12.07 -10.97 -1.67
C GLY A 284 11.11 -10.75 -0.49
N TRP A 285 9.80 -10.87 -0.66
CA TRP A 285 8.86 -10.92 0.46
C TRP A 285 8.85 -12.29 1.11
N ALA A 286 8.46 -12.35 2.39
CA ALA A 286 8.25 -13.59 3.13
C ALA A 286 6.93 -13.53 3.88
N VAL A 287 6.28 -14.69 4.00
CA VAL A 287 5.13 -14.91 4.88
C VAL A 287 5.61 -15.65 6.09
N LEU A 288 5.37 -15.07 7.26
CA LEU A 288 5.62 -15.66 8.56
C LEU A 288 4.30 -15.95 9.25
N ARG A 289 4.30 -16.87 10.19
CA ARG A 289 3.14 -17.17 11.04
C ARG A 289 3.52 -17.18 12.51
N SER A 290 2.59 -16.68 13.33
CA SER A 290 2.62 -16.81 14.78
C SER A 290 1.21 -17.13 15.26
N GLY A 291 1.00 -18.31 15.81
CA GLY A 291 -0.36 -18.83 16.02
C GLY A 291 -1.16 -18.87 14.73
N GLY A 292 -2.41 -18.43 14.75
CA GLY A 292 -3.26 -18.32 13.56
C GLY A 292 -3.03 -17.07 12.70
N MET A 293 -2.08 -16.18 13.07
CA MET A 293 -1.88 -14.89 12.42
C MET A 293 -0.82 -14.96 11.32
N GLY A 294 -1.11 -14.36 10.17
CA GLY A 294 -0.17 -14.16 9.08
C GLY A 294 0.59 -12.83 9.20
N ILE A 295 1.86 -12.85 8.87
CA ILE A 295 2.73 -11.66 8.84
C ILE A 295 3.44 -11.63 7.50
N VAL A 296 3.29 -10.54 6.77
CA VAL A 296 4.06 -10.27 5.56
C VAL A 296 5.29 -9.46 5.95
N SER A 297 6.47 -9.87 5.50
CA SER A 297 7.70 -9.13 5.75
C SER A 297 8.50 -8.93 4.47
N GLY A 298 9.05 -7.73 4.29
CA GLY A 298 9.89 -7.34 3.15
C GLY A 298 11.00 -6.38 3.58
N VAL A 299 12.01 -6.24 2.72
CA VAL A 299 13.04 -5.19 2.87
C VAL A 299 12.97 -4.26 1.68
N VAL A 300 12.77 -2.97 1.94
CA VAL A 300 12.53 -1.94 0.93
C VAL A 300 13.45 -0.74 1.12
N ARG A 301 13.57 0.11 0.11
CA ARG A 301 14.13 1.45 0.24
C ARG A 301 13.02 2.48 0.09
N LEU A 302 12.90 3.37 1.06
CA LEU A 302 12.02 4.54 0.96
C LEU A 302 12.86 5.78 0.67
N GLY A 303 12.33 6.68 -0.14
CA GLY A 303 12.99 7.92 -0.51
C GLY A 303 13.44 8.71 0.71
N GLY A 304 14.70 9.10 0.71
CA GLY A 304 15.32 9.82 1.82
C GLY A 304 15.73 8.96 3.03
N SER A 305 15.58 7.64 2.99
CA SER A 305 16.15 6.75 4.02
C SER A 305 17.64 6.55 3.79
N SER A 306 18.42 6.59 4.88
CA SER A 306 19.86 6.33 4.87
C SER A 306 20.19 4.85 4.59
N ALA A 307 19.32 3.94 5.03
CA ALA A 307 19.47 2.49 4.93
C ALA A 307 18.18 1.83 4.41
N PRO A 308 18.27 0.57 3.94
CA PRO A 308 17.08 -0.22 3.69
C PRO A 308 16.24 -0.41 4.95
N LEU A 309 14.93 -0.55 4.79
CA LEU A 309 13.98 -0.70 5.87
C LEU A 309 13.35 -2.10 5.81
N ALA A 310 13.43 -2.86 6.89
CA ALA A 310 12.59 -4.03 7.08
C ALA A 310 11.20 -3.58 7.48
N VAL A 311 10.20 -4.04 6.74
CA VAL A 311 8.78 -3.77 6.98
C VAL A 311 8.10 -5.09 7.32
N ALA A 312 7.28 -5.08 8.35
CA ALA A 312 6.40 -6.19 8.68
C ALA A 312 4.97 -5.70 8.88
N VAL A 313 3.99 -6.45 8.36
CA VAL A 313 2.57 -6.21 8.58
C VAL A 313 1.90 -7.52 8.96
N LEU A 314 1.29 -7.53 10.13
CA LEU A 314 0.45 -8.61 10.63
C LEU A 314 -1.01 -8.28 10.33
N ALA A 315 -1.75 -9.26 9.81
CA ALA A 315 -3.19 -9.18 9.66
C ALA A 315 -3.82 -10.54 10.04
N ALA A 316 -4.80 -10.49 10.96
CA ALA A 316 -5.53 -11.66 11.41
C ALA A 316 -6.96 -11.66 10.86
N SER A 317 -7.59 -12.86 10.81
CA SER A 317 -8.99 -12.97 10.39
C SER A 317 -9.94 -12.43 11.47
N VAL A 318 -11.12 -12.00 11.03
CA VAL A 318 -12.19 -11.53 11.94
C VAL A 318 -12.75 -12.71 12.78
N GLU A 319 -12.61 -13.95 12.33
CA GLU A 319 -13.18 -15.15 12.98
C GLU A 319 -12.45 -15.59 14.26
N GLU A 320 -11.23 -15.09 14.53
CA GLU A 320 -10.50 -15.41 15.77
C GLU A 320 -11.00 -14.67 17.02
N ARG A 321 -12.14 -13.97 16.96
CA ARG A 321 -12.75 -13.31 18.13
C ARG A 321 -13.50 -14.24 19.10
N THR A 322 -13.62 -15.52 18.79
CA THR A 322 -14.46 -16.44 19.58
C THR A 322 -13.69 -17.66 20.07
N ARG A 323 -12.60 -17.44 20.81
CA ARG A 323 -12.07 -18.46 21.73
C ARG A 323 -11.37 -17.84 22.92
#